data_0c5a5969b6f5b5d433ee6383535ea984
#
_entry.id   0c5a5969b6f5b5d433ee6383535ea984
#
_cell.length_a   1.000
_cell.length_b   1.000
_cell.length_c   1.000
_cell.angle_alpha   90.00
_cell.angle_beta   90.00
_cell.angle_gamma   90.00
#
_symmetry.space_group_name_H-M   'P 1'
#
loop_
_entity.id
_entity.type
_entity.pdbx_description
1 polymer ?
#
loop_
_entity_poly.entity_id
_entity_poly.type
_entity_poly.pdbx_seq_one_letter_code
_entity_poly.pdbx_strand_id
1 'polypeptide(L)'
;MQFEVAKQVLLKAISNVNGAVEKRNTIPVLQNIKIESKDDKVVLFATDMDILVTSSFESDMKKGGSTTVPAQMFFDIVRKIPEGAIMISQESPSILQIKSGKSKYNLPCIEASEFPNLSEGELGEEVEVEAEKLSKMIDKTRFAISNDETRYYLNGLYLQAMPKADGSFELRTVATDGHRMALSFLVNSLKTPFGVILPKKAVAEIRRIIDGNKKIKIAVSRVKIKVMTDHTTIVSKLIDGEFPDYEKVLPKNNTQIALINKKTFFDCVDRVSTVATDKHRSVKLIVENGKMNLQVSTNDGSFAYEELDVNYSGDRIETGFNSRYLLDIIGQIEKDELMMRFKDSVSPAIIEAKEMNSVFVIMPVRI
;
A
#
# COMPACT_ATOMS: atom_id res chain seq x y z
N MET A 1 19.63 30.79 -2.71
CA MET A 1 19.35 29.61 -3.55
C MET A 1 18.82 30.10 -4.90
N GLN A 2 19.33 29.56 -6.04
CA GLN A 2 18.83 29.84 -7.38
C GLN A 2 19.21 28.69 -8.33
N PHE A 3 18.23 28.10 -9.02
CA PHE A 3 18.43 27.04 -10.00
C PHE A 3 17.32 27.01 -11.04
N GLU A 4 17.59 26.36 -12.17
CA GLU A 4 16.63 26.14 -13.24
C GLU A 4 16.42 24.65 -13.47
N VAL A 5 15.18 24.24 -13.73
CA VAL A 5 14.80 22.83 -13.90
C VAL A 5 13.59 22.69 -14.83
N ALA A 6 13.51 21.61 -15.59
CA ALA A 6 12.33 21.29 -16.39
C ALA A 6 11.10 21.00 -15.50
N LYS A 7 9.93 21.50 -15.90
CA LYS A 7 8.66 21.29 -15.15
C LYS A 7 8.42 19.83 -14.80
N GLN A 8 8.57 18.90 -15.75
CA GLN A 8 8.26 17.49 -15.56
C GLN A 8 9.15 16.86 -14.47
N VAL A 9 10.44 17.23 -14.42
CA VAL A 9 11.40 16.77 -13.41
C VAL A 9 11.00 17.27 -12.03
N LEU A 10 10.72 18.57 -11.91
CA LEU A 10 10.30 19.18 -10.65
C LEU A 10 8.95 18.63 -10.17
N LEU A 11 7.96 18.50 -11.06
CA LEU A 11 6.65 17.97 -10.72
C LEU A 11 6.71 16.53 -10.23
N LYS A 12 7.53 15.70 -10.86
CA LYS A 12 7.76 14.32 -10.42
C LYS A 12 8.39 14.27 -9.02
N ALA A 13 9.41 15.07 -8.78
CA ALA A 13 10.06 15.13 -7.48
C ALA A 13 9.13 15.64 -6.38
N ILE A 14 8.35 16.69 -6.63
CA ILE A 14 7.34 17.18 -5.67
C ILE A 14 6.28 16.09 -5.42
N SER A 15 5.77 15.45 -6.46
CA SER A 15 4.79 14.38 -6.35
C SER A 15 5.31 13.24 -5.45
N ASN A 16 6.61 12.90 -5.56
CA ASN A 16 7.23 11.85 -4.75
C ASN A 16 7.25 12.17 -3.25
N VAL A 17 7.39 13.42 -2.87
CA VAL A 17 7.47 13.80 -1.44
C VAL A 17 6.14 14.25 -0.86
N ASN A 18 5.21 14.70 -1.69
CA ASN A 18 3.97 15.35 -1.25
C ASN A 18 3.06 14.44 -0.39
N GLY A 19 3.14 13.13 -0.57
CA GLY A 19 2.34 12.19 0.23
C GLY A 19 2.77 12.07 1.69
N ALA A 20 4.01 12.42 2.02
CA ALA A 20 4.49 12.46 3.39
C ALA A 20 4.02 13.71 4.16
N VAL A 21 3.65 14.77 3.44
CA VAL A 21 3.21 16.04 4.05
C VAL A 21 1.91 15.84 4.83
N GLU A 22 1.86 16.34 6.06
CA GLU A 22 0.65 16.33 6.88
C GLU A 22 -0.18 17.61 6.65
N LYS A 23 -1.40 17.46 6.14
CA LYS A 23 -2.26 18.59 5.75
C LYS A 23 -2.85 19.34 6.96
N ARG A 24 -2.97 18.68 8.10
CA ARG A 24 -3.54 19.25 9.34
C ARG A 24 -2.60 18.95 10.50
N ASN A 25 -1.55 19.76 10.64
CA ASN A 25 -0.61 19.65 11.73
C ASN A 25 -0.55 20.96 12.52
N THR A 26 -0.33 20.86 13.82
CA THR A 26 -0.10 22.01 14.72
C THR A 26 1.29 22.62 14.51
N ILE A 27 2.22 21.90 13.88
CA ILE A 27 3.58 22.34 13.57
C ILE A 27 3.61 22.81 12.11
N PRO A 28 3.65 24.14 11.85
CA PRO A 28 3.50 24.69 10.48
C PRO A 28 4.53 24.19 9.48
N VAL A 29 5.79 23.96 9.88
CA VAL A 29 6.85 23.52 8.98
C VAL A 29 6.61 22.12 8.42
N LEU A 30 5.82 21.24 9.06
CA LEU A 30 5.45 19.92 8.56
C LEU A 30 4.45 19.95 7.39
N GLN A 31 3.84 21.12 7.14
CA GLN A 31 3.02 21.38 5.94
C GLN A 31 3.88 21.82 4.75
N ASN A 32 5.18 21.98 4.95
CA ASN A 32 6.11 22.44 3.93
C ASN A 32 6.96 21.31 3.36
N ILE A 33 7.43 21.52 2.14
CA ILE A 33 8.55 20.77 1.54
C ILE A 33 9.81 21.59 1.82
N LYS A 34 10.83 20.96 2.39
CA LYS A 34 12.19 21.52 2.46
C LYS A 34 12.89 21.28 1.15
N ILE A 35 13.57 22.31 0.66
CA ILE A 35 14.38 22.29 -0.56
C ILE A 35 15.82 22.53 -0.14
N GLU A 36 16.72 21.63 -0.50
CA GLU A 36 18.16 21.82 -0.39
C GLU A 36 18.79 21.74 -1.78
N SER A 37 19.64 22.69 -2.10
CA SER A 37 20.33 22.74 -3.38
C SER A 37 21.83 22.93 -3.17
N LYS A 38 22.63 21.96 -3.69
CA LYS A 38 24.08 21.93 -3.57
C LYS A 38 24.68 21.09 -4.69
N ASP A 39 25.80 21.55 -5.27
CA ASP A 39 26.61 20.78 -6.24
C ASP A 39 25.74 20.23 -7.41
N ASP A 40 24.97 21.10 -8.07
CA ASP A 40 24.04 20.82 -9.19
C ASP A 40 22.92 19.83 -8.86
N LYS A 41 22.80 19.44 -7.59
CA LYS A 41 21.75 18.56 -7.10
C LYS A 41 20.77 19.30 -6.21
N VAL A 42 19.49 19.09 -6.45
CA VAL A 42 18.39 19.54 -5.58
C VAL A 42 17.77 18.33 -4.91
N VAL A 43 17.56 18.44 -3.60
CA VAL A 43 16.88 17.42 -2.79
C VAL A 43 15.67 18.06 -2.13
N LEU A 44 14.51 17.44 -2.31
CA LEU A 44 13.27 17.79 -1.65
C LEU A 44 13.04 16.82 -0.47
N PHE A 45 12.57 17.35 0.66
CA PHE A 45 12.26 16.58 1.85
C PHE A 45 10.83 16.90 2.30
N ALA A 46 10.10 15.87 2.68
CA ALA A 46 8.82 16.02 3.37
C ALA A 46 8.68 14.96 4.47
N THR A 47 8.03 15.34 5.56
CA THR A 47 7.85 14.45 6.73
C THR A 47 6.62 14.82 7.53
N ASP A 48 6.05 13.81 8.22
CA ASP A 48 5.06 13.96 9.28
C ASP A 48 5.62 13.52 10.66
N MET A 49 6.94 13.33 10.78
CA MET A 49 7.69 12.81 11.92
C MET A 49 7.73 11.28 12.05
N ASP A 50 6.89 10.54 11.33
CA ASP A 50 6.89 9.08 11.31
C ASP A 50 7.43 8.54 9.99
N ILE A 51 7.20 9.26 8.90
CA ILE A 51 7.75 8.99 7.59
C ILE A 51 8.53 10.20 7.07
N LEU A 52 9.73 9.95 6.54
CA LEU A 52 10.52 10.92 5.79
C LEU A 52 10.63 10.44 4.35
N VAL A 53 10.25 11.29 3.41
CA VAL A 53 10.45 11.04 1.99
C VAL A 53 11.38 12.10 1.43
N THR A 54 12.41 11.65 0.72
CA THR A 54 13.34 12.52 -0.01
C THR A 54 13.29 12.19 -1.49
N SER A 55 13.35 13.20 -2.34
CA SER A 55 13.47 13.01 -3.79
C SER A 55 14.50 13.98 -4.36
N SER A 56 15.41 13.47 -5.17
CA SER A 56 16.52 14.25 -5.71
C SER A 56 16.49 14.30 -7.24
N PHE A 57 16.97 15.41 -7.78
CA PHE A 57 17.15 15.61 -9.21
C PHE A 57 18.32 16.56 -9.50
N GLU A 58 18.85 16.48 -10.71
CA GLU A 58 19.87 17.41 -11.22
C GLU A 58 19.21 18.68 -11.74
N SER A 59 19.91 19.82 -11.62
CA SER A 59 19.41 21.12 -12.07
C SER A 59 20.57 22.01 -12.51
N ASP A 60 20.27 23.02 -13.35
CA ASP A 60 21.21 24.09 -13.66
C ASP A 60 21.32 25.03 -12.45
N MET A 61 22.33 24.78 -11.60
CA MET A 61 22.53 25.47 -10.34
C MET A 61 23.34 26.75 -10.51
N LYS A 62 22.74 27.89 -10.11
CA LYS A 62 23.45 29.18 -10.05
C LYS A 62 23.91 29.53 -8.64
N LYS A 63 23.14 29.16 -7.64
CA LYS A 63 23.47 29.42 -6.22
C LYS A 63 22.82 28.37 -5.32
N GLY A 64 23.63 27.68 -4.54
CA GLY A 64 23.15 26.73 -3.52
C GLY A 64 22.42 27.43 -2.38
N GLY A 65 21.71 26.63 -1.56
CA GLY A 65 21.02 27.09 -0.36
C GLY A 65 19.90 26.16 0.07
N SER A 66 19.20 26.52 1.13
CA SER A 66 18.09 25.74 1.67
C SER A 66 16.95 26.62 2.16
N THR A 67 15.73 26.16 2.01
CA THR A 67 14.50 26.81 2.49
C THR A 67 13.36 25.81 2.60
N THR A 68 12.20 26.25 3.11
CA THR A 68 10.97 25.44 3.04
C THR A 68 9.85 26.23 2.39
N VAL A 69 8.93 25.53 1.71
CA VAL A 69 7.77 26.15 1.04
C VAL A 69 6.50 25.33 1.29
N PRO A 70 5.32 25.98 1.33
CA PRO A 70 4.03 25.29 1.48
C PRO A 70 3.82 24.25 0.37
N ALA A 71 3.78 22.97 0.76
CA ALA A 71 3.79 21.83 -0.15
C ALA A 71 2.65 21.86 -1.17
N GLN A 72 1.41 22.05 -0.68
CA GLN A 72 0.23 22.03 -1.55
C GLN A 72 0.26 23.17 -2.57
N MET A 73 0.63 24.38 -2.12
CA MET A 73 0.70 25.54 -3.02
C MET A 73 1.81 25.37 -4.05
N PHE A 74 2.98 24.87 -3.65
CA PHE A 74 4.09 24.58 -4.54
C PHE A 74 3.70 23.52 -5.59
N PHE A 75 3.09 22.42 -5.16
CA PHE A 75 2.60 21.38 -6.06
C PHE A 75 1.57 21.92 -7.07
N ASP A 76 0.57 22.67 -6.60
CA ASP A 76 -0.50 23.19 -7.47
C ASP A 76 0.01 24.20 -8.51
N ILE A 77 0.97 25.06 -8.14
CA ILE A 77 1.62 25.99 -9.05
C ILE A 77 2.38 25.22 -10.13
N VAL A 78 3.30 24.32 -9.72
CA VAL A 78 4.13 23.57 -10.66
C VAL A 78 3.28 22.70 -11.60
N ARG A 79 2.18 22.12 -11.09
CA ARG A 79 1.24 21.35 -11.91
C ARG A 79 0.56 22.18 -12.99
N LYS A 80 0.18 23.43 -12.67
CA LYS A 80 -0.65 24.29 -13.53
C LYS A 80 0.15 25.15 -14.52
N ILE A 81 1.42 25.44 -14.25
CA ILE A 81 2.23 26.25 -15.19
C ILE A 81 2.45 25.47 -16.50
N PRO A 82 2.66 26.16 -17.63
CA PRO A 82 2.95 25.52 -18.92
C PRO A 82 4.23 24.68 -18.90
N GLU A 83 4.36 23.78 -19.88
CA GLU A 83 5.60 23.02 -20.07
C GLU A 83 6.77 23.96 -20.40
N GLY A 84 7.96 23.58 -19.89
CA GLY A 84 9.19 24.34 -20.10
C GLY A 84 10.08 24.40 -18.86
N ALA A 85 11.03 25.32 -18.91
CA ALA A 85 11.94 25.58 -17.81
C ALA A 85 11.27 26.40 -16.71
N ILE A 86 11.58 26.07 -15.48
CA ILE A 86 11.14 26.76 -14.26
C ILE A 86 12.38 27.25 -13.55
N MET A 87 12.45 28.54 -13.29
CA MET A 87 13.47 29.15 -12.44
C MET A 87 12.93 29.27 -11.02
N ILE A 88 13.66 28.74 -10.08
CA ILE A 88 13.42 28.85 -8.63
C ILE A 88 14.51 29.76 -8.06
N SER A 89 14.12 30.82 -7.36
CA SER A 89 15.05 31.70 -6.69
C SER A 89 14.54 32.14 -5.31
N GLN A 90 15.40 32.18 -4.34
CA GLN A 90 15.11 32.73 -3.02
C GLN A 90 15.47 34.21 -3.01
N GLU A 91 14.47 35.06 -3.07
CA GLU A 91 14.62 36.52 -3.12
C GLU A 91 14.94 37.13 -1.75
N SER A 92 14.41 36.53 -0.67
CA SER A 92 14.68 36.87 0.71
C SER A 92 14.56 35.62 1.59
N PRO A 93 15.00 35.64 2.84
CA PRO A 93 14.84 34.48 3.74
C PRO A 93 13.40 33.95 3.84
N SER A 94 12.41 34.86 3.68
CA SER A 94 10.99 34.52 3.82
C SER A 94 10.21 34.35 2.52
N ILE A 95 10.86 34.48 1.34
CA ILE A 95 10.17 34.43 0.05
C ILE A 95 10.95 33.60 -0.98
N LEU A 96 10.32 32.55 -1.49
CA LEU A 96 10.75 31.82 -2.69
C LEU A 96 9.97 32.32 -3.90
N GLN A 97 10.66 32.62 -4.97
CA GLN A 97 10.07 33.00 -6.23
C GLN A 97 10.15 31.85 -7.24
N ILE A 98 9.06 31.61 -7.96
CA ILE A 98 8.94 30.69 -9.07
C ILE A 98 8.66 31.47 -10.31
N LYS A 99 9.49 31.35 -11.36
CA LYS A 99 9.28 31.96 -12.67
C LYS A 99 9.16 30.90 -13.75
N SER A 100 8.18 31.06 -14.64
CA SER A 100 8.02 30.22 -15.83
C SER A 100 7.42 31.08 -16.95
N GLY A 101 8.19 31.33 -18.00
CA GLY A 101 7.80 32.25 -19.05
C GLY A 101 7.48 33.68 -18.51
N LYS A 102 6.25 34.14 -18.72
CA LYS A 102 5.76 35.43 -18.20
C LYS A 102 5.14 35.33 -16.79
N SER A 103 4.99 34.12 -16.24
CA SER A 103 4.37 33.91 -14.94
C SER A 103 5.40 34.00 -13.81
N LYS A 104 4.99 34.67 -12.72
CA LYS A 104 5.79 34.85 -11.51
C LYS A 104 4.93 34.60 -10.28
N TYR A 105 5.42 33.76 -9.39
CA TYR A 105 4.76 33.42 -8.13
C TYR A 105 5.76 33.64 -6.96
N ASN A 106 5.27 34.16 -5.86
CA ASN A 106 6.04 34.28 -4.63
C ASN A 106 5.37 33.43 -3.53
N LEU A 107 6.14 32.57 -2.92
CA LEU A 107 5.71 31.67 -1.85
C LEU A 107 6.35 32.09 -0.52
N PRO A 108 5.59 32.10 0.59
CA PRO A 108 6.17 32.32 1.90
C PRO A 108 7.07 31.13 2.28
N CYS A 109 8.18 31.42 2.92
CA CYS A 109 9.16 30.43 3.39
C CYS A 109 9.21 30.43 4.91
N ILE A 110 9.46 29.26 5.48
CA ILE A 110 9.96 29.06 6.84
C ILE A 110 11.43 28.66 6.71
N GLU A 111 12.27 29.05 7.65
CA GLU A 111 13.69 28.72 7.60
C GLU A 111 13.93 27.21 7.62
N ALA A 112 14.89 26.75 6.83
CA ALA A 112 15.22 25.31 6.73
C ALA A 112 15.68 24.68 8.05
N SER A 113 16.21 25.50 8.96
CA SER A 113 16.63 25.12 10.31
C SER A 113 15.46 24.66 11.21
N GLU A 114 14.23 25.14 10.94
CA GLU A 114 13.03 24.71 11.65
C GLU A 114 12.50 23.35 11.19
N PHE A 115 12.96 22.87 10.02
CA PHE A 115 12.55 21.57 9.52
C PHE A 115 13.21 20.46 10.35
N PRO A 116 12.42 19.45 10.82
CA PRO A 116 12.93 18.40 11.68
C PRO A 116 14.11 17.64 11.05
N ASN A 117 15.18 17.48 11.83
CA ASN A 117 16.29 16.63 11.45
C ASN A 117 15.99 15.18 11.85
N LEU A 118 15.51 14.39 10.89
CA LEU A 118 15.24 12.97 11.09
C LEU A 118 16.50 12.19 10.70
N SER A 119 17.24 11.74 11.70
CA SER A 119 18.35 10.82 11.47
C SER A 119 17.83 9.47 10.94
N GLU A 120 18.49 8.92 9.94
CA GLU A 120 18.17 7.57 9.43
C GLU A 120 18.36 6.51 10.53
N GLY A 121 19.29 6.75 11.46
CA GLY A 121 19.67 5.81 12.52
C GLY A 121 20.45 4.62 11.97
N GLU A 122 20.68 3.63 12.80
CA GLU A 122 21.29 2.38 12.37
C GLU A 122 20.24 1.54 11.62
N LEU A 123 20.56 1.15 10.40
CA LEU A 123 19.78 0.27 9.54
C LEU A 123 20.57 -1.02 9.30
N GLY A 124 19.86 -2.10 9.04
CA GLY A 124 20.48 -3.35 8.62
C GLY A 124 21.11 -3.29 7.23
N GLU A 125 21.55 -4.45 6.75
CA GLU A 125 22.12 -4.61 5.41
C GLU A 125 21.09 -4.21 4.33
N GLU A 126 21.57 -3.51 3.29
CA GLU A 126 20.75 -3.20 2.13
C GLU A 126 20.54 -4.44 1.27
N VAL A 127 19.30 -4.71 0.93
CA VAL A 127 18.90 -5.84 0.09
C VAL A 127 18.19 -5.33 -1.15
N GLU A 128 18.57 -5.86 -2.30
CA GLU A 128 17.94 -5.55 -3.58
C GLU A 128 16.72 -6.43 -3.81
N VAL A 129 15.61 -5.82 -4.22
CA VAL A 129 14.35 -6.49 -4.54
C VAL A 129 13.81 -5.97 -5.87
N GLU A 130 13.20 -6.84 -6.67
CA GLU A 130 12.50 -6.44 -7.89
C GLU A 130 11.25 -5.62 -7.54
N ALA A 131 11.21 -4.38 -8.02
CA ALA A 131 10.16 -3.42 -7.68
C ALA A 131 8.76 -3.91 -8.08
N GLU A 132 8.61 -4.49 -9.28
CA GLU A 132 7.34 -5.03 -9.76
C GLU A 132 6.80 -6.16 -8.87
N LYS A 133 7.68 -7.06 -8.42
CA LYS A 133 7.28 -8.17 -7.55
C LYS A 133 6.80 -7.68 -6.19
N LEU A 134 7.55 -6.76 -5.55
CA LEU A 134 7.14 -6.16 -4.28
C LEU A 134 5.84 -5.36 -4.43
N SER A 135 5.70 -4.63 -5.53
CA SER A 135 4.49 -3.88 -5.88
C SER A 135 3.26 -4.78 -5.89
N LYS A 136 3.33 -5.91 -6.62
CA LYS A 136 2.27 -6.91 -6.67
C LYS A 136 1.95 -7.52 -5.31
N MET A 137 2.98 -7.83 -4.51
CA MET A 137 2.78 -8.36 -3.16
C MET A 137 2.02 -7.36 -2.27
N ILE A 138 2.41 -6.08 -2.31
CA ILE A 138 1.72 -5.02 -1.56
C ILE A 138 0.27 -4.87 -2.04
N ASP A 139 0.04 -4.81 -3.35
CA ASP A 139 -1.32 -4.64 -3.90
C ASP A 139 -2.24 -5.80 -3.49
N LYS A 140 -1.72 -7.04 -3.49
CA LYS A 140 -2.47 -8.25 -3.10
C LYS A 140 -2.78 -8.34 -1.61
N THR A 141 -2.15 -7.55 -0.75
CA THR A 141 -2.31 -7.70 0.69
C THR A 141 -2.83 -6.46 1.40
N ARG A 142 -2.49 -5.25 0.93
CA ARG A 142 -2.81 -3.99 1.63
C ARG A 142 -4.30 -3.74 1.88
N PHE A 143 -5.20 -4.35 1.09
CA PHE A 143 -6.65 -4.18 1.26
C PHE A 143 -7.18 -4.82 2.56
N ALA A 144 -6.42 -5.77 3.12
CA ALA A 144 -6.76 -6.46 4.36
C ALA A 144 -6.18 -5.78 5.62
N ILE A 145 -5.46 -4.67 5.49
CA ILE A 145 -4.96 -3.89 6.64
C ILE A 145 -6.14 -3.38 7.46
N SER A 146 -6.10 -3.60 8.78
CA SER A 146 -7.12 -3.13 9.72
C SER A 146 -7.19 -1.60 9.82
N ASN A 147 -8.37 -1.08 10.14
CA ASN A 147 -8.58 0.32 10.55
C ASN A 147 -8.99 0.44 12.03
N ASP A 148 -8.95 -0.64 12.78
CA ASP A 148 -9.30 -0.66 14.19
C ASP A 148 -8.12 -0.13 15.02
N GLU A 149 -8.25 1.08 15.55
CA GLU A 149 -7.19 1.73 16.33
C GLU A 149 -6.85 1.00 17.63
N THR A 150 -7.76 0.18 18.15
CA THR A 150 -7.52 -0.61 19.37
C THR A 150 -6.55 -1.77 19.12
N ARG A 151 -6.47 -2.25 17.89
CA ARG A 151 -5.56 -3.31 17.43
C ARG A 151 -4.48 -2.72 16.51
N TYR A 152 -3.75 -1.73 17.03
CA TYR A 152 -2.77 -0.95 16.25
C TYR A 152 -1.72 -1.81 15.52
N TYR A 153 -1.36 -2.98 16.07
CA TYR A 153 -0.44 -3.95 15.45
C TYR A 153 -1.00 -4.59 14.17
N LEU A 154 -2.31 -4.45 13.88
CA LEU A 154 -2.95 -4.85 12.61
C LEU A 154 -3.13 -3.67 11.64
N ASN A 155 -2.80 -2.43 12.04
CA ASN A 155 -2.97 -1.23 11.20
C ASN A 155 -1.81 -1.03 10.22
N GLY A 156 -1.10 -2.11 9.91
CA GLY A 156 0.01 -2.13 9.00
C GLY A 156 0.11 -3.42 8.20
N LEU A 157 1.08 -3.43 7.30
CA LEU A 157 1.47 -4.58 6.50
C LEU A 157 2.64 -5.28 7.20
N TYR A 158 2.50 -6.54 7.54
CA TYR A 158 3.60 -7.34 8.04
C TYR A 158 4.49 -7.78 6.88
N LEU A 159 5.74 -7.31 6.88
CA LEU A 159 6.77 -7.69 5.93
C LEU A 159 7.75 -8.62 6.63
N GLN A 160 7.87 -9.84 6.14
CA GLN A 160 8.70 -10.86 6.74
C GLN A 160 9.64 -11.48 5.71
N ALA A 161 10.91 -11.65 6.09
CA ALA A 161 11.86 -12.51 5.39
C ALA A 161 12.18 -13.72 6.26
N MET A 162 11.96 -14.91 5.73
CA MET A 162 12.20 -16.15 6.47
C MET A 162 12.97 -17.17 5.65
N PRO A 163 13.86 -17.95 6.27
CA PRO A 163 14.56 -19.04 5.61
C PRO A 163 13.61 -20.19 5.30
N LYS A 164 13.81 -20.85 4.17
CA LYS A 164 13.16 -22.10 3.78
C LYS A 164 14.07 -23.30 4.05
N ALA A 165 13.47 -24.47 4.06
CA ALA A 165 14.20 -25.72 4.29
C ALA A 165 15.28 -26.02 3.22
N ASP A 166 15.12 -25.48 2.01
CA ASP A 166 16.07 -25.61 0.91
C ASP A 166 17.23 -24.58 0.96
N GLY A 167 17.28 -23.75 2.02
CA GLY A 167 18.30 -22.71 2.21
C GLY A 167 17.99 -21.41 1.45
N SER A 168 16.95 -21.35 0.63
CA SER A 168 16.46 -20.10 0.04
C SER A 168 15.70 -19.27 1.09
N PHE A 169 15.46 -18.00 0.78
CA PHE A 169 14.61 -17.14 1.59
C PHE A 169 13.29 -16.85 0.89
N GLU A 170 12.26 -16.69 1.67
CA GLU A 170 10.96 -16.25 1.21
C GLU A 170 10.62 -14.90 1.83
N LEU A 171 10.34 -13.91 0.98
CA LEU A 171 9.78 -12.63 1.40
C LEU A 171 8.25 -12.78 1.39
N ARG A 172 7.62 -12.37 2.48
CA ARG A 172 6.16 -12.43 2.65
C ARG A 172 5.61 -11.06 2.99
N THR A 173 4.44 -10.76 2.46
CA THR A 173 3.58 -9.68 2.95
C THR A 173 2.30 -10.27 3.49
N VAL A 174 1.90 -9.86 4.68
CA VAL A 174 0.68 -10.34 5.35
C VAL A 174 -0.10 -9.16 5.90
N ALA A 175 -1.40 -9.17 5.71
CA ALA A 175 -2.31 -8.23 6.35
C ALA A 175 -3.60 -8.94 6.79
N THR A 176 -4.16 -8.50 7.91
CA THR A 176 -5.44 -9.02 8.42
C THR A 176 -6.16 -7.95 9.25
N ASP A 177 -7.48 -7.97 9.22
CA ASP A 177 -8.36 -7.19 10.08
C ASP A 177 -9.07 -8.06 11.15
N GLY A 178 -8.70 -9.36 11.21
CA GLY A 178 -9.31 -10.37 12.08
C GLY A 178 -10.53 -11.06 11.47
N HIS A 179 -11.04 -10.58 10.33
CA HIS A 179 -12.17 -11.19 9.61
C HIS A 179 -11.75 -11.77 8.26
N ARG A 180 -10.64 -11.31 7.74
CA ARG A 180 -9.98 -11.79 6.52
C ARG A 180 -8.49 -11.64 6.66
N MET A 181 -7.75 -12.40 5.89
CA MET A 181 -6.29 -12.32 5.82
C MET A 181 -5.85 -12.46 4.37
N ALA A 182 -4.84 -11.69 4.01
CA ALA A 182 -4.16 -11.80 2.73
C ALA A 182 -2.67 -12.07 2.96
N LEU A 183 -2.17 -13.09 2.31
CA LEU A 183 -0.75 -13.48 2.28
C LEU A 183 -0.26 -13.48 0.84
N SER A 184 0.88 -12.85 0.59
CA SER A 184 1.60 -12.98 -0.67
C SER A 184 3.07 -13.25 -0.41
N PHE A 185 3.70 -14.07 -1.23
CA PHE A 185 5.07 -14.52 -1.01
C PHE A 185 5.90 -14.57 -2.29
N LEU A 186 7.20 -14.47 -2.13
CA LEU A 186 8.17 -14.46 -3.20
C LEU A 186 9.47 -15.12 -2.73
N VAL A 187 9.98 -16.08 -3.49
CA VAL A 187 11.34 -16.59 -3.26
C VAL A 187 12.35 -15.51 -3.62
N ASN A 188 13.26 -15.24 -2.70
CA ASN A 188 14.23 -14.14 -2.81
C ASN A 188 15.63 -14.60 -2.38
N SER A 189 16.64 -13.79 -2.72
CA SER A 189 18.06 -13.97 -2.36
C SER A 189 18.46 -13.28 -1.04
N LEU A 190 17.50 -12.95 -0.19
CA LEU A 190 17.72 -12.45 1.16
C LEU A 190 18.58 -13.42 1.97
N LYS A 191 19.38 -12.89 2.91
CA LYS A 191 20.26 -13.71 3.76
C LYS A 191 19.96 -13.55 5.25
N THR A 192 19.25 -12.49 5.61
CA THR A 192 18.95 -12.15 7.02
C THR A 192 17.46 -12.20 7.27
N PRO A 193 16.99 -12.99 8.25
CA PRO A 193 15.59 -13.04 8.60
C PRO A 193 15.17 -11.75 9.33
N PHE A 194 13.96 -11.29 9.04
CA PHE A 194 13.31 -10.20 9.76
C PHE A 194 11.79 -10.34 9.70
N GLY A 195 11.09 -9.68 10.62
CA GLY A 195 9.64 -9.51 10.60
C GLY A 195 9.29 -8.15 11.19
N VAL A 196 8.62 -7.30 10.40
CA VAL A 196 8.33 -5.92 10.76
C VAL A 196 6.94 -5.50 10.27
N ILE A 197 6.29 -4.59 11.02
CA ILE A 197 4.97 -4.08 10.67
C ILE A 197 5.12 -2.66 10.10
N LEU A 198 4.86 -2.51 8.80
CA LEU A 198 4.88 -1.24 8.11
C LEU A 198 3.55 -0.50 8.31
N PRO A 199 3.55 0.75 8.82
CA PRO A 199 2.33 1.53 8.93
C PRO A 199 1.61 1.69 7.59
N LYS A 200 0.28 1.72 7.60
CA LYS A 200 -0.56 1.84 6.39
C LYS A 200 -0.14 3.01 5.48
N LYS A 201 0.22 4.17 6.04
CA LYS A 201 0.71 5.33 5.29
C LYS A 201 2.04 5.01 4.59
N ALA A 202 2.98 4.38 5.30
CA ALA A 202 4.25 3.98 4.72
C ALA A 202 4.07 2.98 3.57
N VAL A 203 3.18 2.01 3.71
CA VAL A 203 2.83 1.04 2.64
C VAL A 203 2.33 1.76 1.39
N ALA A 204 1.44 2.75 1.55
CA ALA A 204 0.90 3.52 0.43
C ALA A 204 1.99 4.32 -0.28
N GLU A 205 2.87 4.99 0.47
CA GLU A 205 3.95 5.78 -0.08
C GLU A 205 5.03 4.92 -0.75
N ILE A 206 5.43 3.80 -0.12
CA ILE A 206 6.35 2.82 -0.71
C ILE A 206 5.77 2.31 -2.03
N ARG A 207 4.51 1.87 -2.03
CA ARG A 207 3.86 1.37 -3.24
C ARG A 207 3.89 2.39 -4.38
N ARG A 208 3.69 3.67 -4.07
CA ARG A 208 3.66 4.75 -5.04
C ARG A 208 5.04 5.04 -5.64
N ILE A 209 6.12 5.07 -4.82
CA ILE A 209 7.45 5.42 -5.32
C ILE A 209 8.16 4.27 -6.03
N ILE A 210 7.83 3.01 -5.73
CA ILE A 210 8.46 1.86 -6.38
C ILE A 210 7.93 1.62 -7.80
N ASP A 211 6.78 2.21 -8.13
CA ASP A 211 6.17 2.07 -9.46
C ASP A 211 7.09 2.61 -10.56
N GLY A 212 7.20 1.86 -11.65
CA GLY A 212 8.07 2.20 -12.78
C GLY A 212 9.58 1.98 -12.56
N ASN A 213 10.00 1.52 -11.38
CA ASN A 213 11.39 1.13 -11.13
C ASN A 213 11.59 -0.36 -11.45
N LYS A 214 12.80 -0.74 -11.85
CA LYS A 214 13.15 -2.16 -12.07
C LYS A 214 13.53 -2.84 -10.76
N LYS A 215 14.40 -2.19 -10.01
CA LYS A 215 14.95 -2.68 -8.75
C LYS A 215 14.91 -1.56 -7.71
N ILE A 216 14.79 -1.97 -6.47
CA ILE A 216 14.84 -1.10 -5.30
C ILE A 216 15.72 -1.72 -4.23
N LYS A 217 16.23 -0.91 -3.32
CA LYS A 217 16.94 -1.39 -2.15
C LYS A 217 16.10 -1.19 -0.90
N ILE A 218 16.12 -2.17 -0.01
CA ILE A 218 15.44 -2.15 1.27
C ILE A 218 16.47 -2.40 2.36
N ALA A 219 16.44 -1.59 3.42
CA ALA A 219 17.19 -1.84 4.65
C ALA A 219 16.21 -1.77 5.83
N VAL A 220 16.32 -2.73 6.74
CA VAL A 220 15.39 -2.87 7.86
C VAL A 220 16.17 -2.90 9.17
N SER A 221 15.67 -2.17 10.15
CA SER A 221 16.10 -2.29 11.56
C SER A 221 14.90 -2.70 12.43
N ARG A 222 15.11 -2.76 13.74
CA ARG A 222 14.00 -3.06 14.66
C ARG A 222 12.91 -1.98 14.72
N VAL A 223 13.25 -0.74 14.37
CA VAL A 223 12.36 0.43 14.56
C VAL A 223 12.08 1.20 13.28
N LYS A 224 12.82 0.93 12.21
CA LYS A 224 12.71 1.66 10.93
C LYS A 224 12.89 0.76 9.73
N ILE A 225 12.28 1.16 8.63
CA ILE A 225 12.55 0.66 7.29
C ILE A 225 13.01 1.81 6.40
N LYS A 226 13.99 1.55 5.53
CA LYS A 226 14.42 2.44 4.46
C LYS A 226 14.18 1.74 3.12
N VAL A 227 13.53 2.43 2.20
CA VAL A 227 13.31 1.96 0.82
C VAL A 227 13.88 3.00 -0.12
N MET A 228 14.73 2.57 -1.05
CA MET A 228 15.45 3.44 -1.96
C MET A 228 15.21 3.04 -3.40
N THR A 229 14.95 4.04 -4.22
CA THR A 229 14.99 3.99 -5.68
C THR A 229 16.16 4.86 -6.16
N ASP A 230 16.35 5.00 -7.46
CA ASP A 230 17.44 5.83 -8.02
C ASP A 230 17.38 7.29 -7.56
N HIS A 231 16.19 7.82 -7.35
CA HIS A 231 15.97 9.24 -7.07
C HIS A 231 15.18 9.54 -5.81
N THR A 232 14.60 8.52 -5.17
CA THR A 232 13.69 8.72 -4.04
C THR A 232 14.01 7.75 -2.92
N THR A 233 14.06 8.26 -1.70
CA THR A 233 14.24 7.45 -0.49
C THR A 233 13.06 7.69 0.45
N ILE A 234 12.54 6.61 1.01
CA ILE A 234 11.58 6.63 2.13
C ILE A 234 12.28 6.03 3.35
N VAL A 235 12.19 6.73 4.47
CA VAL A 235 12.48 6.18 5.78
C VAL A 235 11.21 6.27 6.61
N SER A 236 10.74 5.14 7.13
CA SER A 236 9.54 5.10 7.97
C SER A 236 9.84 4.43 9.31
N LYS A 237 9.27 4.97 10.40
CA LYS A 237 9.13 4.20 11.63
C LYS A 237 8.26 2.99 11.38
N LEU A 238 8.50 1.94 12.14
CA LEU A 238 7.71 0.72 12.16
C LEU A 238 6.68 0.77 13.29
N ILE A 239 5.61 0.00 13.16
CA ILE A 239 4.69 -0.19 14.29
C ILE A 239 5.39 -1.09 15.30
N ASP A 240 5.52 -0.58 16.54
CA ASP A 240 6.05 -1.34 17.66
C ASP A 240 4.96 -2.28 18.18
N GLY A 241 5.13 -3.57 17.93
CA GLY A 241 4.17 -4.60 18.30
C GLY A 241 4.50 -5.95 17.69
N GLU A 242 3.83 -6.98 18.17
CA GLU A 242 3.95 -8.33 17.66
C GLU A 242 2.78 -8.64 16.71
N PHE A 243 3.10 -8.96 15.46
CA PHE A 243 2.08 -9.40 14.51
C PHE A 243 1.61 -10.81 14.89
N PRO A 244 0.31 -11.11 14.84
CA PRO A 244 -0.20 -12.46 15.20
C PRO A 244 0.46 -13.57 14.39
N ASP A 245 0.59 -14.74 15.01
CA ASP A 245 1.05 -15.95 14.34
C ASP A 245 0.03 -16.39 13.28
N TYR A 246 0.13 -15.80 12.11
CA TYR A 246 -0.79 -16.02 11.00
C TYR A 246 -0.70 -17.43 10.43
N GLU A 247 0.42 -18.16 10.63
CA GLU A 247 0.55 -19.54 10.17
C GLU A 247 -0.39 -20.49 10.91
N LYS A 248 -0.74 -20.17 12.16
CA LYS A 248 -1.76 -20.91 12.93
C LYS A 248 -3.18 -20.63 12.47
N VAL A 249 -3.40 -19.46 11.84
CA VAL A 249 -4.71 -19.05 11.34
C VAL A 249 -4.98 -19.64 9.95
N LEU A 250 -3.93 -19.97 9.18
CA LEU A 250 -4.07 -20.61 7.87
C LEU A 250 -4.76 -21.98 8.01
N PRO A 251 -5.95 -22.18 7.40
CA PRO A 251 -6.64 -23.46 7.49
C PRO A 251 -5.84 -24.58 6.81
N LYS A 252 -5.67 -25.70 7.48
CA LYS A 252 -4.87 -26.84 6.97
C LYS A 252 -5.71 -27.98 6.38
N ASN A 253 -7.00 -28.02 6.69
CA ASN A 253 -7.88 -29.17 6.40
C ASN A 253 -9.08 -28.78 5.52
N ASN A 254 -8.93 -27.80 4.66
CA ASN A 254 -9.97 -27.37 3.70
C ASN A 254 -9.88 -28.26 2.46
N THR A 255 -10.48 -29.44 2.53
CA THR A 255 -10.39 -30.47 1.49
C THR A 255 -11.48 -30.36 0.42
N GLN A 256 -12.57 -29.66 0.70
CA GLN A 256 -13.67 -29.47 -0.24
C GLN A 256 -13.39 -28.27 -1.13
N ILE A 257 -13.24 -28.48 -2.44
CA ILE A 257 -12.72 -27.51 -3.39
C ILE A 257 -13.78 -27.20 -4.45
N ALA A 258 -14.16 -25.94 -4.54
CA ALA A 258 -14.95 -25.41 -5.65
C ALA A 258 -14.05 -24.63 -6.61
N LEU A 259 -14.02 -25.03 -7.89
CA LEU A 259 -13.40 -24.26 -8.95
C LEU A 259 -14.48 -23.37 -9.58
N ILE A 260 -14.19 -22.08 -9.65
CA ILE A 260 -15.21 -21.06 -9.94
C ILE A 260 -14.64 -20.09 -10.97
N ASN A 261 -15.43 -19.76 -12.02
CA ASN A 261 -15.09 -18.69 -12.93
C ASN A 261 -15.09 -17.36 -12.16
N LYS A 262 -13.93 -16.68 -12.13
CA LYS A 262 -13.71 -15.44 -11.38
C LYS A 262 -14.73 -14.35 -11.73
N LYS A 263 -14.88 -14.08 -13.05
CA LYS A 263 -15.74 -12.99 -13.51
C LYS A 263 -17.18 -13.24 -13.15
N THR A 264 -17.70 -14.44 -13.42
CA THR A 264 -19.08 -14.82 -13.09
C THR A 264 -19.33 -14.69 -11.59
N PHE A 265 -18.39 -15.19 -10.76
CA PHE A 265 -18.55 -15.10 -9.31
C PHE A 265 -18.51 -13.67 -8.79
N PHE A 266 -17.57 -12.84 -9.29
CA PHE A 266 -17.51 -11.42 -8.94
C PHE A 266 -18.82 -10.71 -9.28
N ASP A 267 -19.31 -10.89 -10.52
CA ASP A 267 -20.54 -10.25 -11.01
C ASP A 267 -21.77 -10.70 -10.21
N CYS A 268 -21.87 -12.00 -9.84
CA CYS A 268 -22.96 -12.52 -9.00
C CYS A 268 -22.92 -11.94 -7.58
N VAL A 269 -21.74 -11.92 -6.93
CA VAL A 269 -21.58 -11.33 -5.59
C VAL A 269 -21.93 -9.84 -5.61
N ASP A 270 -21.47 -9.10 -6.62
CA ASP A 270 -21.74 -7.68 -6.76
C ASP A 270 -23.24 -7.41 -6.91
N ARG A 271 -23.94 -8.16 -7.81
CA ARG A 271 -25.40 -8.01 -8.02
C ARG A 271 -26.21 -8.33 -6.78
N VAL A 272 -25.98 -9.47 -6.11
CA VAL A 272 -26.75 -9.82 -4.90
C VAL A 272 -26.47 -8.84 -3.76
N SER A 273 -25.28 -8.23 -3.73
CA SER A 273 -24.90 -7.25 -2.73
C SER A 273 -25.65 -5.93 -2.85
N THR A 274 -26.31 -5.68 -3.97
CA THR A 274 -27.07 -4.43 -4.21
C THR A 274 -28.23 -4.24 -3.21
N VAL A 275 -28.81 -5.34 -2.73
CA VAL A 275 -29.87 -5.29 -1.71
C VAL A 275 -29.33 -5.28 -0.27
N ALA A 276 -28.03 -5.52 -0.09
CA ALA A 276 -27.42 -5.50 1.23
C ALA A 276 -27.36 -4.07 1.78
N THR A 277 -27.61 -3.92 3.08
CA THR A 277 -27.46 -2.63 3.77
C THR A 277 -26.07 -2.49 4.35
N ASP A 278 -25.65 -1.26 4.71
CA ASP A 278 -24.34 -1.01 5.36
C ASP A 278 -24.13 -1.80 6.65
N LYS A 279 -25.21 -2.15 7.34
CA LYS A 279 -25.19 -2.94 8.58
C LYS A 279 -25.20 -4.46 8.35
N HIS A 280 -25.72 -4.93 7.21
CA HIS A 280 -25.89 -6.36 6.90
C HIS A 280 -25.35 -6.65 5.50
N ARG A 281 -24.04 -6.85 5.43
CA ARG A 281 -23.31 -7.16 4.19
C ARG A 281 -23.05 -8.66 4.03
N SER A 282 -23.81 -9.51 4.71
CA SER A 282 -23.64 -10.95 4.58
C SER A 282 -24.30 -11.47 3.30
N VAL A 283 -23.56 -12.27 2.55
CA VAL A 283 -24.06 -13.11 1.47
C VAL A 283 -23.97 -14.55 1.90
N LYS A 284 -25.07 -15.26 1.80
CA LYS A 284 -25.17 -16.69 2.05
C LYS A 284 -24.77 -17.44 0.78
N LEU A 285 -23.85 -18.38 0.91
CA LEU A 285 -23.42 -19.28 -0.16
C LEU A 285 -23.91 -20.69 0.16
N ILE A 286 -24.52 -21.34 -0.81
CA ILE A 286 -24.87 -22.76 -0.76
C ILE A 286 -24.18 -23.42 -1.95
N VAL A 287 -23.26 -24.36 -1.67
CA VAL A 287 -22.47 -25.05 -2.68
C VAL A 287 -22.81 -26.53 -2.66
N GLU A 288 -23.35 -27.03 -3.73
CA GLU A 288 -23.73 -28.46 -3.89
C GLU A 288 -23.94 -28.83 -5.36
N ASN A 289 -23.72 -30.09 -5.71
CA ASN A 289 -24.10 -30.66 -7.02
C ASN A 289 -23.65 -29.85 -8.24
N GLY A 290 -22.45 -29.29 -8.22
CA GLY A 290 -21.90 -28.50 -9.32
C GLY A 290 -22.46 -27.09 -9.45
N LYS A 291 -23.21 -26.62 -8.43
CA LYS A 291 -23.79 -25.29 -8.39
C LYS A 291 -23.42 -24.53 -7.13
N MET A 292 -23.37 -23.21 -7.24
CA MET A 292 -23.27 -22.30 -6.10
C MET A 292 -24.43 -21.30 -6.15
N ASN A 293 -25.22 -21.27 -5.08
CA ASN A 293 -26.31 -20.33 -4.88
C ASN A 293 -25.86 -19.21 -3.94
N LEU A 294 -26.09 -17.96 -4.33
CA LEU A 294 -25.84 -16.77 -3.53
C LEU A 294 -27.18 -16.16 -3.12
N GLN A 295 -27.33 -15.86 -1.84
CA GLN A 295 -28.56 -15.26 -1.30
C GLN A 295 -28.22 -14.11 -0.36
N VAL A 296 -28.96 -13.03 -0.48
CA VAL A 296 -28.95 -11.91 0.47
C VAL A 296 -30.40 -11.65 0.88
N SER A 297 -30.65 -11.59 2.19
CA SER A 297 -31.95 -11.23 2.75
C SER A 297 -31.74 -10.12 3.79
N THR A 298 -32.63 -9.17 3.82
CA THR A 298 -32.60 -8.06 4.79
C THR A 298 -33.87 -8.05 5.62
N ASN A 299 -33.83 -7.41 6.77
CA ASN A 299 -34.99 -7.37 7.71
C ASN A 299 -36.19 -6.60 7.17
N ASP A 300 -36.03 -5.77 6.14
CA ASP A 300 -37.13 -5.03 5.46
C ASP A 300 -37.82 -5.86 4.38
N GLY A 301 -37.41 -7.12 4.19
CA GLY A 301 -37.98 -8.03 3.22
C GLY A 301 -37.30 -7.98 1.84
N SER A 302 -36.24 -7.18 1.67
CA SER A 302 -35.47 -7.20 0.42
C SER A 302 -34.72 -8.54 0.29
N PHE A 303 -34.75 -9.11 -0.93
CA PHE A 303 -34.15 -10.41 -1.22
C PHE A 303 -33.49 -10.40 -2.59
N ALA A 304 -32.32 -11.00 -2.68
CA ALA A 304 -31.64 -11.28 -3.94
C ALA A 304 -31.15 -12.72 -3.98
N TYR A 305 -31.19 -13.32 -5.15
CA TYR A 305 -30.76 -14.69 -5.41
C TYR A 305 -30.04 -14.74 -6.76
N GLU A 306 -28.90 -15.43 -6.77
CA GLU A 306 -28.16 -15.75 -7.99
C GLU A 306 -27.68 -17.19 -7.91
N GLU A 307 -27.59 -17.86 -9.06
CA GLU A 307 -27.03 -19.19 -9.20
C GLU A 307 -25.93 -19.17 -10.26
N LEU A 308 -24.83 -19.87 -10.00
CA LEU A 308 -23.77 -20.06 -10.97
C LEU A 308 -23.27 -21.51 -10.95
N ASP A 309 -22.81 -21.99 -12.10
CA ASP A 309 -22.18 -23.29 -12.22
C ASP A 309 -20.74 -23.23 -11.66
N VAL A 310 -20.39 -24.25 -10.90
CA VAL A 310 -19.05 -24.44 -10.32
C VAL A 310 -18.61 -25.88 -10.48
N ASN A 311 -17.32 -26.11 -10.57
CA ASN A 311 -16.83 -27.50 -10.52
C ASN A 311 -16.63 -27.87 -9.05
N TYR A 312 -17.64 -28.55 -8.50
CA TYR A 312 -17.70 -29.00 -7.12
C TYR A 312 -18.42 -30.35 -6.99
N SER A 313 -17.80 -31.28 -6.29
CA SER A 313 -18.31 -32.63 -6.05
C SER A 313 -18.30 -33.05 -4.56
N GLY A 314 -18.10 -32.08 -3.65
CA GLY A 314 -18.09 -32.33 -2.22
C GLY A 314 -19.48 -32.33 -1.61
N ASP A 315 -19.53 -32.44 -0.28
CA ASP A 315 -20.76 -32.37 0.51
C ASP A 315 -21.40 -30.98 0.43
N ARG A 316 -22.72 -30.91 0.63
CA ARG A 316 -23.41 -29.62 0.67
C ARG A 316 -22.84 -28.72 1.77
N ILE A 317 -22.36 -27.55 1.38
CA ILE A 317 -21.88 -26.51 2.30
C ILE A 317 -22.82 -25.31 2.23
N GLU A 318 -23.22 -24.84 3.41
CA GLU A 318 -24.01 -23.63 3.58
C GLU A 318 -23.29 -22.68 4.55
N THR A 319 -22.82 -21.55 4.07
CA THR A 319 -21.99 -20.62 4.85
C THR A 319 -22.28 -19.18 4.44
N GLY A 320 -21.98 -18.21 5.31
CA GLY A 320 -22.13 -16.79 5.02
C GLY A 320 -20.80 -16.06 5.03
N PHE A 321 -20.64 -15.08 4.15
CA PHE A 321 -19.46 -14.21 4.13
C PHE A 321 -19.86 -12.74 3.96
N ASN A 322 -19.00 -11.84 4.40
CA ASN A 322 -19.14 -10.43 4.08
C ASN A 322 -18.89 -10.22 2.58
N SER A 323 -19.89 -9.73 1.87
CA SER A 323 -19.84 -9.56 0.41
C SER A 323 -18.72 -8.63 -0.06
N ARG A 324 -18.46 -7.54 0.70
CA ARG A 324 -17.37 -6.63 0.38
C ARG A 324 -16.01 -7.32 0.51
N TYR A 325 -15.83 -8.18 1.53
CA TYR A 325 -14.59 -8.92 1.69
C TYR A 325 -14.38 -9.94 0.56
N LEU A 326 -15.46 -10.59 0.11
CA LEU A 326 -15.41 -11.45 -1.07
C LEU A 326 -14.99 -10.67 -2.32
N LEU A 327 -15.62 -9.53 -2.61
CA LEU A 327 -15.29 -8.69 -3.77
C LEU A 327 -13.85 -8.19 -3.71
N ASP A 328 -13.38 -7.73 -2.54
CA ASP A 328 -12.01 -7.29 -2.36
C ASP A 328 -11.01 -8.42 -2.66
N ILE A 329 -11.27 -9.64 -2.20
CA ILE A 329 -10.41 -10.81 -2.43
C ILE A 329 -10.47 -11.25 -3.89
N ILE A 330 -11.68 -11.43 -4.45
CA ILE A 330 -11.86 -11.88 -5.84
C ILE A 330 -11.17 -10.90 -6.81
N GLY A 331 -11.23 -9.58 -6.48
CA GLY A 331 -10.56 -8.53 -7.23
C GLY A 331 -9.04 -8.71 -7.33
N GLN A 332 -8.40 -9.40 -6.36
CA GLN A 332 -6.95 -9.67 -6.37
C GLN A 332 -6.55 -10.88 -7.20
N ILE A 333 -7.49 -11.69 -7.62
CA ILE A 333 -7.23 -12.87 -8.46
C ILE A 333 -6.99 -12.41 -9.91
N GLU A 334 -5.83 -12.72 -10.46
CA GLU A 334 -5.44 -12.35 -11.83
C GLU A 334 -5.82 -13.41 -12.88
N LYS A 335 -6.23 -14.60 -12.43
CA LYS A 335 -6.61 -15.73 -13.28
C LYS A 335 -8.12 -15.74 -13.54
N ASP A 336 -8.54 -16.38 -14.60
CA ASP A 336 -9.96 -16.52 -14.97
C ASP A 336 -10.72 -17.49 -14.07
N GLU A 337 -10.00 -18.40 -13.39
CA GLU A 337 -10.54 -19.37 -12.46
C GLU A 337 -9.91 -19.20 -11.09
N LEU A 338 -10.73 -19.29 -10.05
CA LEU A 338 -10.30 -19.32 -8.66
C LEU A 338 -10.74 -20.62 -7.99
N MET A 339 -10.02 -21.00 -6.94
CA MET A 339 -10.33 -22.11 -6.06
C MET A 339 -10.83 -21.57 -4.72
N MET A 340 -12.03 -21.97 -4.33
CA MET A 340 -12.53 -21.75 -2.98
C MET A 340 -12.51 -23.06 -2.22
N ARG A 341 -11.77 -23.10 -1.12
CA ARG A 341 -11.57 -24.32 -0.32
C ARG A 341 -12.29 -24.19 1.00
N PHE A 342 -13.08 -25.18 1.31
CA PHE A 342 -13.86 -25.29 2.52
C PHE A 342 -13.46 -26.51 3.36
N LYS A 343 -13.65 -26.41 4.66
CA LYS A 343 -13.67 -27.53 5.57
C LYS A 343 -15.11 -27.90 5.92
N ASP A 344 -15.85 -26.92 6.41
CA ASP A 344 -17.25 -26.99 6.86
C ASP A 344 -17.92 -25.61 6.79
N SER A 345 -19.14 -25.50 7.26
CA SER A 345 -19.95 -24.28 7.20
C SER A 345 -19.50 -23.15 8.15
N VAL A 346 -18.69 -23.45 9.17
CA VAL A 346 -18.31 -22.50 10.22
C VAL A 346 -16.79 -22.22 10.28
N SER A 347 -16.01 -23.00 9.56
CA SER A 347 -14.55 -22.82 9.47
C SER A 347 -14.18 -21.75 8.42
N PRO A 348 -13.03 -21.06 8.59
CA PRO A 348 -12.55 -20.11 7.58
C PRO A 348 -12.35 -20.77 6.22
N ALA A 349 -12.74 -20.09 5.15
CA ALA A 349 -12.49 -20.53 3.79
C ALA A 349 -11.17 -19.94 3.25
N ILE A 350 -10.53 -20.69 2.34
CA ILE A 350 -9.37 -20.23 1.57
C ILE A 350 -9.83 -19.89 0.17
N ILE A 351 -9.35 -18.78 -0.36
CA ILE A 351 -9.51 -18.39 -1.77
C ILE A 351 -8.11 -18.20 -2.35
N GLU A 352 -7.86 -18.88 -3.46
CA GLU A 352 -6.58 -18.85 -4.16
C GLU A 352 -6.78 -19.12 -5.66
N ALA A 353 -5.73 -19.01 -6.47
CA ALA A 353 -5.74 -19.49 -7.84
C ALA A 353 -4.46 -20.26 -8.15
N LYS A 354 -4.54 -21.14 -9.13
CA LYS A 354 -3.39 -21.97 -9.57
C LYS A 354 -2.23 -21.07 -9.99
N GLU A 355 -1.02 -21.42 -9.57
CA GLU A 355 0.21 -20.68 -9.89
C GLU A 355 0.21 -19.20 -9.42
N MET A 356 -0.56 -18.89 -8.41
CA MET A 356 -0.47 -17.61 -7.71
C MET A 356 0.34 -17.75 -6.43
N ASN A 357 1.23 -16.79 -6.20
CA ASN A 357 1.99 -16.70 -4.95
C ASN A 357 1.21 -15.89 -3.91
N SER A 358 -0.07 -16.19 -3.74
CA SER A 358 -0.94 -15.48 -2.80
C SER A 358 -2.07 -16.39 -2.34
N VAL A 359 -2.41 -16.26 -1.06
CA VAL A 359 -3.48 -17.01 -0.39
C VAL A 359 -4.33 -16.01 0.40
N PHE A 360 -5.64 -16.16 0.27
CA PHE A 360 -6.59 -15.33 1.00
C PHE A 360 -7.45 -16.20 1.90
N VAL A 361 -7.66 -15.74 3.13
CA VAL A 361 -8.53 -16.40 4.09
C VAL A 361 -9.70 -15.46 4.39
N ILE A 362 -10.90 -16.00 4.47
CA ILE A 362 -12.11 -15.26 4.83
C ILE A 362 -12.84 -16.00 5.95
N MET A 363 -13.20 -15.26 7.00
CA MET A 363 -13.96 -15.81 8.12
C MET A 363 -15.45 -15.84 7.78
N PRO A 364 -16.16 -16.93 8.09
CA PRO A 364 -17.59 -16.97 7.93
C PRO A 364 -18.30 -16.03 8.92
N VAL A 365 -19.43 -15.51 8.51
CA VAL A 365 -20.36 -14.75 9.36
C VAL A 365 -21.62 -15.55 9.62
N ARG A 366 -22.26 -15.34 10.77
CA ARG A 366 -23.56 -15.97 11.06
C ARG A 366 -24.62 -15.42 10.09
N ILE A 367 -25.41 -16.33 9.53
CA ILE A 367 -26.52 -16.07 8.60
C ILE A 367 -27.86 -16.44 9.28
#